data_1f28b4314cfa303016446ab0bc4b38bb
#
_entry.id   1f28b4314cfa303016446ab0bc4b38bb
#
_cell.length_a   1.000
_cell.length_b   1.000
_cell.length_c   1.000
_cell.angle_alpha   90.00
_cell.angle_beta   90.00
_cell.angle_gamma   90.00
#
_symmetry.space_group_name_H-M   'P 1'
#
loop_
_entity.id
_entity.type
_entity.pdbx_description
1 polymer ?
#
loop_
_entity_poly.entity_id
_entity_poly.type
_entity_poly.pdbx_seq_one_letter_code
_entity_poly.pdbx_strand_id
1 'polypeptide(L)'
;SRRQRQMCIRDRYNMPPCLITKSDGGSIYHSRDIAAILYRKEQYHFEKCLYVTGLEQSLHFKQIFKAIEVMGYDWADGLVHVPYGLVSLAGEKLSTRGGNIIYAEDILKEAIERAYNAIMEKNPSLDDKEITAKKVGVGAIIFHDLFNQRIKNVDFSWKEVLNFDGTTGPYAQYTYARAKSVLRKYGKPVEVKEIDYAVLSDDVSFNLIKVLEAYEDAVINAAEKYEPSIVARYVISLATAFNKFYHDCSILQAGEKEKMVRLLLVDIVQKVLCEACGLLGMECPEEM
;
A
#
# COMPACT_ATOMS: atom_id res chain seq x y z
N SER A 1 -27.56 40.91 -11.44
CA SER A 1 -28.53 40.03 -10.80
C SER A 1 -27.87 38.77 -10.23
N ARG A 2 -28.55 38.06 -9.36
CA ARG A 2 -28.04 36.78 -8.73
C ARG A 2 -27.67 35.72 -9.79
N ARG A 3 -28.42 35.65 -10.89
CA ARG A 3 -28.11 34.80 -12.06
C ARG A 3 -26.83 35.22 -12.78
N GLN A 4 -26.56 36.51 -12.94
CA GLN A 4 -25.33 36.98 -13.59
C GLN A 4 -24.08 36.72 -12.74
N ARG A 5 -24.15 36.82 -11.40
CA ARG A 5 -23.04 36.44 -10.54
C ARG A 5 -22.76 34.94 -10.57
N GLN A 6 -23.79 34.09 -10.65
CA GLN A 6 -23.63 32.64 -10.81
C GLN A 6 -23.01 32.26 -12.16
N MET A 7 -23.38 32.97 -13.24
CA MET A 7 -22.82 32.76 -14.57
C MET A 7 -21.33 33.14 -14.63
N CYS A 8 -20.94 34.29 -14.06
CA CYS A 8 -19.54 34.71 -14.02
C CYS A 8 -18.64 33.76 -13.20
N ILE A 9 -19.13 33.20 -12.10
CA ILE A 9 -18.38 32.22 -11.30
C ILE A 9 -18.24 30.90 -12.05
N ARG A 10 -19.29 30.44 -12.74
CA ARG A 10 -19.27 29.22 -13.56
C ARG A 10 -18.26 29.31 -14.70
N ASP A 11 -18.28 30.42 -15.43
CA ASP A 11 -17.38 30.66 -16.56
C ASP A 11 -15.92 30.83 -16.12
N ARG A 12 -15.70 31.45 -14.94
CA ARG A 12 -14.36 31.68 -14.39
C ARG A 12 -13.66 30.41 -13.96
N TYR A 13 -14.37 29.41 -13.41
CA TYR A 13 -13.78 28.21 -12.83
C TYR A 13 -14.12 26.92 -13.55
N ASN A 14 -14.89 26.99 -14.64
CA ASN A 14 -15.34 25.84 -15.44
C ASN A 14 -15.92 24.70 -14.56
N MET A 15 -16.68 25.06 -13.53
CA MET A 15 -17.29 24.12 -12.59
C MET A 15 -18.78 24.39 -12.42
N PRO A 16 -19.61 23.34 -12.18
CA PRO A 16 -21.00 23.54 -11.79
C PRO A 16 -21.12 24.39 -10.53
N PRO A 17 -22.24 25.12 -10.30
CA PRO A 17 -22.44 25.90 -9.08
C PRO A 17 -22.33 25.04 -7.82
N CYS A 18 -21.58 25.54 -6.84
CA CYS A 18 -21.52 24.97 -5.52
C CYS A 18 -22.67 25.55 -4.67
N LEU A 19 -23.61 24.71 -4.25
CA LEU A 19 -24.67 25.09 -3.34
C LEU A 19 -24.14 25.07 -1.92
N ILE A 20 -24.31 26.16 -1.17
CA ILE A 20 -23.83 26.29 0.21
C ILE A 20 -24.97 26.10 1.21
N THR A 21 -26.18 26.51 0.86
CA THR A 21 -27.37 26.37 1.70
C THR A 21 -28.57 25.90 0.90
N LYS A 22 -29.53 25.26 1.56
CA LYS A 22 -30.85 24.95 1.00
C LYS A 22 -31.68 26.21 0.84
N SER A 23 -32.82 26.11 0.16
CA SER A 23 -33.78 27.21 0.01
C SER A 23 -34.39 27.68 1.34
N ASP A 24 -34.51 26.76 2.31
CA ASP A 24 -34.99 27.00 3.68
C ASP A 24 -33.90 27.54 4.63
N GLY A 25 -32.66 27.80 4.14
CA GLY A 25 -31.52 28.21 4.93
C GLY A 25 -30.78 27.11 5.65
N GLY A 26 -31.22 25.83 5.51
CA GLY A 26 -30.58 24.69 6.14
C GLY A 26 -29.22 24.37 5.54
N SER A 27 -28.32 23.79 6.37
CA SER A 27 -26.99 23.34 5.94
C SER A 27 -27.10 22.12 5.02
N ILE A 28 -26.15 22.03 4.07
CA ILE A 28 -25.96 20.86 3.19
C ILE A 28 -24.56 20.27 3.39
N TYR A 29 -24.23 19.21 2.68
CA TYR A 29 -22.90 18.57 2.79
C TYR A 29 -21.76 19.56 2.56
N HIS A 30 -21.82 20.40 1.50
CA HIS A 30 -20.78 21.37 1.20
C HIS A 30 -20.48 22.33 2.36
N SER A 31 -21.53 22.92 2.97
CA SER A 31 -21.32 23.85 4.09
C SER A 31 -20.79 23.16 5.35
N ARG A 32 -21.18 21.91 5.58
CA ARG A 32 -20.68 21.12 6.71
C ARG A 32 -19.22 20.75 6.53
N ASP A 33 -18.84 20.35 5.32
CA ASP A 33 -17.44 20.00 5.01
C ASP A 33 -16.54 21.24 5.02
N ILE A 34 -17.00 22.39 4.52
CA ILE A 34 -16.28 23.67 4.67
C ILE A 34 -16.04 23.99 6.14
N ALA A 35 -17.07 23.88 6.98
CA ALA A 35 -16.91 24.10 8.42
C ALA A 35 -15.93 23.12 9.06
N ALA A 36 -15.97 21.83 8.66
CA ALA A 36 -15.04 20.82 9.13
C ALA A 36 -13.59 21.07 8.67
N ILE A 37 -13.39 21.59 7.45
CA ILE A 37 -12.07 21.99 6.96
C ILE A 37 -11.50 23.14 7.82
N LEU A 38 -12.27 24.18 8.06
CA LEU A 38 -11.86 25.33 8.87
C LEU A 38 -11.52 24.89 10.30
N TYR A 39 -12.40 24.09 10.91
CA TYR A 39 -12.14 23.50 12.24
C TYR A 39 -10.86 22.70 12.30
N ARG A 40 -10.63 21.81 11.32
CA ARG A 40 -9.41 20.99 11.26
C ARG A 40 -8.16 21.85 11.13
N LYS A 41 -8.20 22.90 10.31
CA LYS A 41 -7.06 23.81 10.17
C LYS A 41 -6.76 24.53 11.48
N GLU A 42 -7.79 25.00 12.18
CA GLU A 42 -7.65 25.67 13.48
C GLU A 42 -7.10 24.73 14.56
N GLN A 43 -7.58 23.48 14.62
CA GLN A 43 -7.20 22.53 15.68
C GLN A 43 -5.86 21.85 15.42
N TYR A 44 -5.56 21.48 14.17
CA TYR A 44 -4.40 20.63 13.85
C TYR A 44 -3.27 21.37 13.14
N HIS A 45 -3.48 22.63 12.73
CA HIS A 45 -2.49 23.47 12.05
C HIS A 45 -1.78 22.75 10.88
N PHE A 46 -2.50 21.87 10.18
CA PHE A 46 -1.93 21.01 9.14
C PHE A 46 -1.30 21.82 7.98
N GLU A 47 -0.25 21.31 7.40
CA GLU A 47 0.29 21.78 6.11
C GLU A 47 -0.49 21.16 4.95
N LYS A 48 -0.80 19.86 5.04
CA LYS A 48 -1.63 19.13 4.07
C LYS A 48 -2.76 18.38 4.79
N CYS A 49 -3.93 18.35 4.15
CA CYS A 49 -5.08 17.57 4.61
C CYS A 49 -5.56 16.68 3.45
N LEU A 50 -5.39 15.37 3.61
CA LEU A 50 -5.74 14.38 2.60
C LEU A 50 -7.15 13.85 2.85
N TYR A 51 -8.02 13.99 1.86
CA TYR A 51 -9.38 13.46 1.86
C TYR A 51 -9.42 12.19 1.03
N VAL A 52 -9.30 11.04 1.71
CA VAL A 52 -9.31 9.71 1.08
C VAL A 52 -10.75 9.25 0.98
N THR A 53 -11.36 9.39 -0.19
CA THR A 53 -12.78 9.07 -0.42
C THR A 53 -13.01 8.51 -1.83
N GLY A 54 -14.22 7.99 -2.10
CA GLY A 54 -14.56 7.42 -3.40
C GLY A 54 -14.44 8.41 -4.56
N LEU A 55 -14.08 7.92 -5.73
CA LEU A 55 -13.87 8.70 -6.96
C LEU A 55 -15.12 9.54 -7.34
N GLU A 56 -16.30 9.05 -7.02
CA GLU A 56 -17.57 9.73 -7.29
C GLU A 56 -17.69 11.09 -6.59
N GLN A 57 -16.92 11.30 -5.50
CA GLN A 57 -16.93 12.55 -4.74
C GLN A 57 -15.97 13.62 -5.28
N SER A 58 -15.29 13.35 -6.41
CA SER A 58 -14.25 14.25 -6.95
C SER A 58 -14.77 15.66 -7.25
N LEU A 59 -15.98 15.79 -7.79
CA LEU A 59 -16.57 17.11 -8.04
C LEU A 59 -16.86 17.86 -6.74
N HIS A 60 -17.38 17.17 -5.73
CA HIS A 60 -17.67 17.72 -4.42
C HIS A 60 -16.40 18.33 -3.79
N PHE A 61 -15.30 17.56 -3.74
CA PHE A 61 -14.04 18.06 -3.17
C PHE A 61 -13.43 19.21 -3.98
N LYS A 62 -13.48 19.14 -5.32
CA LYS A 62 -13.06 20.26 -6.16
C LYS A 62 -13.84 21.56 -5.84
N GLN A 63 -15.15 21.44 -5.62
CA GLN A 63 -16.00 22.60 -5.29
C GLN A 63 -15.71 23.18 -3.92
N ILE A 64 -15.60 22.33 -2.87
CA ILE A 64 -15.36 22.83 -1.51
C ILE A 64 -13.95 23.39 -1.34
N PHE A 65 -12.92 22.78 -1.94
CA PHE A 65 -11.55 23.33 -1.91
C PHE A 65 -11.47 24.68 -2.62
N LYS A 66 -12.14 24.79 -3.79
CA LYS A 66 -12.25 26.07 -4.49
C LYS A 66 -13.03 27.11 -3.70
N ALA A 67 -14.04 26.72 -2.94
CA ALA A 67 -14.76 27.63 -2.05
C ALA A 67 -13.84 28.18 -0.95
N ILE A 68 -13.01 27.34 -0.32
CA ILE A 68 -12.03 27.76 0.70
C ILE A 68 -11.02 28.76 0.10
N GLU A 69 -10.50 28.48 -1.11
CA GLU A 69 -9.61 29.41 -1.82
C GLU A 69 -10.28 30.77 -2.11
N VAL A 70 -11.54 30.74 -2.61
CA VAL A 70 -12.31 31.97 -2.90
C VAL A 70 -12.67 32.74 -1.64
N MET A 71 -12.78 32.10 -0.49
CA MET A 71 -12.94 32.72 0.81
C MET A 71 -11.67 33.47 1.28
N GLY A 72 -10.53 33.30 0.58
CA GLY A 72 -9.29 34.01 0.84
C GLY A 72 -8.31 33.28 1.76
N TYR A 73 -8.49 31.97 1.96
CA TYR A 73 -7.55 31.16 2.73
C TYR A 73 -6.37 30.71 1.85
N ASP A 74 -5.18 31.20 2.15
CA ASP A 74 -3.93 30.96 1.42
C ASP A 74 -3.40 29.51 1.52
N TRP A 75 -3.82 28.78 2.55
CA TRP A 75 -3.48 27.36 2.77
C TRP A 75 -4.40 26.37 2.01
N ALA A 76 -5.28 26.85 1.13
CA ALA A 76 -6.23 25.99 0.39
C ALA A 76 -5.55 24.96 -0.49
N ASP A 77 -4.34 25.23 -0.99
CA ASP A 77 -3.51 24.31 -1.81
C ASP A 77 -3.01 23.09 -1.01
N GLY A 78 -3.02 23.16 0.32
CA GLY A 78 -2.77 22.01 1.19
C GLY A 78 -3.93 21.01 1.27
N LEU A 79 -5.09 21.30 0.65
CA LEU A 79 -6.24 20.40 0.61
C LEU A 79 -6.16 19.46 -0.60
N VAL A 80 -6.07 18.17 -0.37
CA VAL A 80 -5.90 17.17 -1.43
C VAL A 80 -6.99 16.12 -1.36
N HIS A 81 -7.69 15.89 -2.48
CA HIS A 81 -8.56 14.74 -2.64
C HIS A 81 -7.76 13.56 -3.18
N VAL A 82 -7.73 12.46 -2.44
CA VAL A 82 -7.11 11.20 -2.82
C VAL A 82 -8.23 10.20 -3.14
N PRO A 83 -8.71 10.17 -4.40
CA PRO A 83 -9.84 9.32 -4.76
C PRO A 83 -9.44 7.85 -4.86
N TYR A 84 -10.36 6.95 -4.51
CA TYR A 84 -10.22 5.51 -4.76
C TYR A 84 -11.42 4.94 -5.52
N GLY A 85 -11.18 3.81 -6.22
CA GLY A 85 -12.19 3.06 -6.95
C GLY A 85 -13.05 2.19 -6.05
N LEU A 86 -13.98 1.46 -6.63
CA LEU A 86 -14.88 0.54 -5.94
C LEU A 86 -14.29 -0.88 -5.93
N VAL A 87 -14.56 -1.62 -4.86
CA VAL A 87 -14.35 -3.07 -4.81
C VAL A 87 -15.67 -3.76 -5.13
N SER A 88 -15.64 -4.75 -6.03
CA SER A 88 -16.74 -5.66 -6.33
C SER A 88 -16.37 -7.09 -5.91
N LEU A 89 -17.37 -7.92 -5.71
CA LEU A 89 -17.19 -9.35 -5.49
C LEU A 89 -17.97 -10.11 -6.56
N ALA A 90 -17.27 -10.93 -7.34
CA ALA A 90 -17.83 -11.69 -8.45
C ALA A 90 -18.63 -10.83 -9.45
N GLY A 91 -18.15 -9.60 -9.74
CA GLY A 91 -18.79 -8.65 -10.64
C GLY A 91 -19.99 -7.90 -10.03
N GLU A 92 -20.41 -8.21 -8.81
CA GLU A 92 -21.48 -7.52 -8.12
C GLU A 92 -20.96 -6.39 -7.24
N LYS A 93 -21.54 -5.18 -7.41
CA LYS A 93 -21.21 -4.05 -6.53
C LYS A 93 -21.71 -4.32 -5.11
N LEU A 94 -20.83 -4.19 -4.15
CA LEU A 94 -21.17 -4.20 -2.74
C LEU A 94 -22.01 -2.95 -2.41
N SER A 95 -23.27 -3.13 -2.08
CA SER A 95 -24.21 -2.03 -1.85
C SER A 95 -25.08 -2.27 -0.64
N THR A 96 -25.04 -1.35 0.31
CA THR A 96 -25.92 -1.35 1.48
C THR A 96 -27.41 -1.26 1.12
N ARG A 97 -27.73 -0.65 -0.04
CA ARG A 97 -29.13 -0.51 -0.51
C ARG A 97 -29.66 -1.76 -1.21
N GLY A 98 -28.79 -2.62 -1.73
CA GLY A 98 -29.15 -3.86 -2.43
C GLY A 98 -29.26 -5.10 -1.54
N GLY A 99 -28.98 -4.99 -0.24
CA GLY A 99 -29.03 -6.12 0.71
C GLY A 99 -27.79 -7.02 0.71
N ASN A 100 -26.85 -6.84 -0.22
CA ASN A 100 -25.59 -7.58 -0.28
C ASN A 100 -24.51 -6.79 0.49
N ILE A 101 -24.58 -6.85 1.81
CA ILE A 101 -23.55 -6.26 2.68
C ILE A 101 -22.56 -7.36 3.02
N ILE A 102 -21.31 -7.16 2.64
CA ILE A 102 -20.18 -7.97 3.11
C ILE A 102 -19.40 -7.09 4.07
N TYR A 103 -19.27 -7.56 5.31
CA TYR A 103 -18.49 -6.84 6.31
C TYR A 103 -16.99 -7.12 6.09
N ALA A 104 -16.17 -6.08 6.21
CA ALA A 104 -14.70 -6.22 6.14
C ALA A 104 -14.17 -7.24 7.17
N GLU A 105 -14.82 -7.30 8.33
CA GLU A 105 -14.50 -8.26 9.40
C GLU A 105 -14.66 -9.72 8.93
N ASP A 106 -15.69 -10.02 8.14
CA ASP A 106 -15.94 -11.39 7.64
C ASP A 106 -14.90 -11.78 6.59
N ILE A 107 -14.53 -10.85 5.69
CA ILE A 107 -13.45 -11.06 4.72
C ILE A 107 -12.12 -11.31 5.44
N LEU A 108 -11.80 -10.53 6.46
CA LEU A 108 -10.55 -10.70 7.21
C LEU A 108 -10.53 -12.03 7.98
N LYS A 109 -11.65 -12.42 8.61
CA LYS A 109 -11.76 -13.72 9.30
C LYS A 109 -11.57 -14.88 8.33
N GLU A 110 -12.24 -14.84 7.17
CA GLU A 110 -12.10 -15.88 6.15
C GLU A 110 -10.67 -15.92 5.58
N ALA A 111 -10.02 -14.77 5.36
CA ALA A 111 -8.63 -14.73 4.92
C ALA A 111 -7.67 -15.39 5.92
N ILE A 112 -7.87 -15.13 7.22
CA ILE A 112 -7.07 -15.74 8.29
C ILE A 112 -7.30 -17.25 8.34
N GLU A 113 -8.54 -17.71 8.25
CA GLU A 113 -8.88 -19.14 8.27
C GLU A 113 -8.26 -19.87 7.07
N ARG A 114 -8.37 -19.31 5.87
CA ARG A 114 -7.76 -19.86 4.66
C ARG A 114 -6.23 -19.90 4.75
N ALA A 115 -5.60 -18.85 5.29
CA ALA A 115 -4.17 -18.82 5.53
C ALA A 115 -3.75 -19.88 6.56
N TYR A 116 -4.51 -20.04 7.64
CA TYR A 116 -4.29 -21.08 8.64
C TYR A 116 -4.33 -22.49 8.04
N ASN A 117 -5.35 -22.77 7.24
CA ASN A 117 -5.50 -24.06 6.57
C ASN A 117 -4.33 -24.35 5.61
N ALA A 118 -3.88 -23.34 4.86
CA ALA A 118 -2.72 -23.47 3.98
C ALA A 118 -1.41 -23.73 4.76
N ILE A 119 -1.23 -23.10 5.93
CA ILE A 119 -0.10 -23.35 6.83
C ILE A 119 -0.17 -24.78 7.38
N MET A 120 -1.34 -25.22 7.84
CA MET A 120 -1.52 -26.59 8.36
C MET A 120 -1.21 -27.65 7.32
N GLU A 121 -1.51 -27.40 6.05
CA GLU A 121 -1.21 -28.32 4.96
C GLU A 121 0.29 -28.37 4.61
N LYS A 122 0.96 -27.21 4.55
CA LYS A 122 2.33 -27.07 4.06
C LYS A 122 3.40 -27.20 5.15
N ASN A 123 3.12 -26.67 6.34
CA ASN A 123 4.05 -26.65 7.47
C ASN A 123 3.31 -26.88 8.80
N PRO A 124 2.82 -28.11 9.05
CA PRO A 124 2.06 -28.42 10.26
C PRO A 124 2.87 -28.31 11.56
N SER A 125 4.20 -28.24 11.48
CA SER A 125 5.11 -28.13 12.63
C SER A 125 5.49 -26.69 12.97
N LEU A 126 4.97 -25.70 12.23
CA LEU A 126 5.24 -24.28 12.53
C LEU A 126 4.72 -23.94 13.93
N ASP A 127 5.55 -23.26 14.72
CA ASP A 127 5.10 -22.64 15.95
C ASP A 127 4.26 -21.38 15.63
N ASP A 128 3.39 -20.97 16.56
CA ASP A 128 2.56 -19.75 16.45
C ASP A 128 1.76 -19.62 15.11
N LYS A 129 1.18 -20.74 14.66
CA LYS A 129 0.42 -20.81 13.39
C LYS A 129 -0.70 -19.77 13.31
N GLU A 130 -1.40 -19.53 14.41
CA GLU A 130 -2.49 -18.56 14.51
C GLU A 130 -1.99 -17.14 14.26
N ILE A 131 -0.86 -16.78 14.85
CA ILE A 131 -0.24 -15.46 14.68
C ILE A 131 0.25 -15.30 13.24
N THR A 132 0.91 -16.31 12.69
CA THR A 132 1.38 -16.33 11.30
C THR A 132 0.19 -16.25 10.34
N ALA A 133 -0.87 -17.04 10.56
CA ALA A 133 -2.07 -17.02 9.73
C ALA A 133 -2.75 -15.65 9.73
N LYS A 134 -2.79 -14.97 10.88
CA LYS A 134 -3.32 -13.62 10.97
C LYS A 134 -2.48 -12.64 10.15
N LYS A 135 -1.16 -12.66 10.27
CA LYS A 135 -0.26 -11.80 9.48
C LYS A 135 -0.40 -12.05 7.98
N VAL A 136 -0.47 -13.32 7.58
CA VAL A 136 -0.58 -13.70 6.17
C VAL A 136 -1.95 -13.36 5.60
N GLY A 137 -3.04 -13.72 6.29
CA GLY A 137 -4.40 -13.48 5.84
C GLY A 137 -4.72 -11.98 5.72
N VAL A 138 -4.41 -11.20 6.76
CA VAL A 138 -4.59 -9.75 6.76
C VAL A 138 -3.69 -9.09 5.71
N GLY A 139 -2.41 -9.48 5.66
CA GLY A 139 -1.45 -8.97 4.69
C GLY A 139 -1.87 -9.24 3.23
N ALA A 140 -2.47 -10.40 2.95
CA ALA A 140 -2.98 -10.75 1.63
C ALA A 140 -4.09 -9.80 1.16
N ILE A 141 -5.04 -9.48 2.04
CA ILE A 141 -6.14 -8.54 1.74
C ILE A 141 -5.60 -7.13 1.51
N ILE A 142 -4.77 -6.62 2.42
CA ILE A 142 -4.17 -5.28 2.31
C ILE A 142 -3.36 -5.15 1.02
N PHE A 143 -2.51 -6.15 0.73
CA PHE A 143 -1.68 -6.13 -0.46
C PHE A 143 -2.49 -6.15 -1.74
N HIS A 144 -3.52 -6.99 -1.82
CA HIS A 144 -4.39 -7.08 -2.99
C HIS A 144 -5.06 -5.74 -3.29
N ASP A 145 -5.55 -5.05 -2.27
CA ASP A 145 -6.16 -3.72 -2.42
C ASP A 145 -5.12 -2.68 -2.89
N LEU A 146 -3.97 -2.60 -2.21
CA LEU A 146 -2.96 -1.58 -2.46
C LEU A 146 -2.08 -1.85 -3.68
N PHE A 147 -2.01 -3.08 -4.21
CA PHE A 147 -1.26 -3.41 -5.42
C PHE A 147 -1.88 -2.80 -6.68
N ASN A 148 -3.18 -2.62 -6.68
CA ASN A 148 -3.92 -1.97 -7.76
C ASN A 148 -3.77 -0.46 -7.68
N GLN A 149 -3.80 0.21 -8.86
CA GLN A 149 -3.90 1.67 -8.85
C GLN A 149 -5.18 2.08 -8.13
N ARG A 150 -5.06 2.94 -7.12
CA ARG A 150 -6.17 3.29 -6.21
C ARG A 150 -7.46 3.76 -6.89
N ILE A 151 -7.38 4.38 -8.08
CA ILE A 151 -8.56 4.86 -8.82
C ILE A 151 -9.28 3.78 -9.62
N LYS A 152 -8.70 2.59 -9.77
CA LYS A 152 -9.31 1.49 -10.51
C LYS A 152 -10.32 0.75 -9.64
N ASN A 153 -11.40 0.31 -10.27
CA ASN A 153 -12.28 -0.67 -9.65
C ASN A 153 -11.59 -2.04 -9.65
N VAL A 154 -11.72 -2.76 -8.55
CA VAL A 154 -11.09 -4.07 -8.34
C VAL A 154 -12.19 -5.11 -8.13
N ASP A 155 -12.14 -6.22 -8.84
CA ASP A 155 -12.99 -7.37 -8.57
C ASP A 155 -12.23 -8.35 -7.68
N PHE A 156 -12.79 -8.62 -6.50
CA PHE A 156 -12.11 -9.41 -5.47
C PHE A 156 -12.26 -10.90 -5.77
N SER A 157 -11.13 -11.62 -5.71
CA SER A 157 -11.08 -13.07 -5.93
C SER A 157 -10.19 -13.76 -4.89
N TRP A 158 -10.77 -14.66 -4.10
CA TRP A 158 -10.03 -15.47 -3.13
C TRP A 158 -8.85 -16.24 -3.73
N LYS A 159 -8.99 -16.72 -4.96
CA LYS A 159 -7.94 -17.48 -5.66
C LYS A 159 -6.71 -16.60 -5.94
N GLU A 160 -6.93 -15.32 -6.22
CA GLU A 160 -5.84 -14.38 -6.51
C GLU A 160 -5.18 -13.85 -5.23
N VAL A 161 -5.97 -13.53 -4.22
CA VAL A 161 -5.52 -12.88 -2.98
C VAL A 161 -4.56 -13.76 -2.17
N LEU A 162 -4.88 -15.04 -2.00
CA LEU A 162 -4.14 -15.99 -1.16
C LEU A 162 -3.18 -16.90 -1.95
N ASN A 163 -2.83 -16.53 -3.17
CA ASN A 163 -1.82 -17.26 -3.92
C ASN A 163 -0.42 -16.98 -3.34
N PHE A 164 0.38 -18.02 -3.11
CA PHE A 164 1.77 -17.91 -2.67
C PHE A 164 2.76 -17.73 -3.82
N ASP A 165 2.28 -17.78 -5.04
CA ASP A 165 3.06 -17.54 -6.25
C ASP A 165 2.57 -16.26 -6.96
N GLY A 166 3.48 -15.51 -7.53
CA GLY A 166 3.17 -14.34 -8.33
C GLY A 166 3.14 -13.02 -7.56
N THR A 167 2.19 -12.12 -7.89
CA THR A 167 2.17 -10.74 -7.42
C THR A 167 1.24 -10.57 -6.21
N THR A 168 1.55 -11.22 -5.09
CA THR A 168 0.69 -11.28 -3.90
C THR A 168 1.43 -10.92 -2.62
N GLY A 169 0.66 -10.55 -1.59
CA GLY A 169 1.21 -10.31 -0.25
C GLY A 169 1.90 -11.55 0.35
N PRO A 170 1.25 -12.73 0.33
CA PRO A 170 1.88 -13.98 0.79
C PRO A 170 3.19 -14.31 0.09
N TYR A 171 3.34 -14.03 -1.21
CA TYR A 171 4.61 -14.20 -1.92
C TYR A 171 5.72 -13.31 -1.35
N ALA A 172 5.43 -12.05 -1.07
CA ALA A 172 6.39 -11.12 -0.47
C ALA A 172 6.76 -11.54 0.97
N GLN A 173 5.77 -11.92 1.77
CA GLN A 173 5.96 -12.39 3.15
C GLN A 173 6.78 -13.70 3.18
N TYR A 174 6.50 -14.64 2.29
CA TYR A 174 7.28 -15.87 2.16
C TYR A 174 8.73 -15.58 1.75
N THR A 175 8.95 -14.62 0.87
CA THR A 175 10.30 -14.18 0.48
C THR A 175 11.06 -13.59 1.67
N TYR A 176 10.41 -12.79 2.50
CA TYR A 176 10.99 -12.30 3.75
C TYR A 176 11.36 -13.45 4.72
N ALA A 177 10.43 -14.37 4.97
CA ALA A 177 10.67 -15.53 5.83
C ALA A 177 11.83 -16.41 5.32
N ARG A 178 11.95 -16.55 3.99
CA ARG A 178 13.10 -17.22 3.35
C ARG A 178 14.42 -16.53 3.65
N ALA A 179 14.48 -15.20 3.51
CA ALA A 179 15.68 -14.42 3.84
C ALA A 179 16.05 -14.58 5.31
N LYS A 180 15.08 -14.49 6.22
CA LYS A 180 15.26 -14.73 7.67
C LYS A 180 15.78 -16.16 7.95
N SER A 181 15.28 -17.16 7.24
CA SER A 181 15.74 -18.55 7.39
C SER A 181 17.21 -18.72 7.00
N VAL A 182 17.69 -18.02 5.95
CA VAL A 182 19.12 -18.03 5.57
C VAL A 182 19.97 -17.47 6.70
N LEU A 183 19.56 -16.32 7.26
CA LEU A 183 20.31 -15.66 8.35
C LEU A 183 20.30 -16.51 9.63
N ARG A 184 19.18 -17.15 9.98
CA ARG A 184 19.10 -18.08 11.12
C ARG A 184 20.02 -19.30 10.94
N LYS A 185 20.08 -19.87 9.74
CA LYS A 185 20.98 -20.98 9.44
C LYS A 185 22.45 -20.58 9.52
N TYR A 186 22.77 -19.35 9.22
CA TYR A 186 24.11 -18.80 9.42
C TYR A 186 24.44 -18.65 10.91
N GLY A 187 23.47 -18.27 11.75
CA GLY A 187 23.54 -18.30 13.21
C GLY A 187 24.44 -17.24 13.87
N LYS A 188 24.90 -16.24 13.12
CA LYS A 188 25.77 -15.17 13.62
C LYS A 188 25.33 -13.82 13.02
N PRO A 189 25.67 -12.68 13.68
CA PRO A 189 25.52 -11.37 13.05
C PRO A 189 26.34 -11.28 11.76
N VAL A 190 25.78 -10.62 10.76
CA VAL A 190 26.49 -10.37 9.49
C VAL A 190 27.34 -9.13 9.66
N GLU A 191 28.66 -9.31 9.85
CA GLU A 191 29.61 -8.23 9.97
C GLU A 191 30.57 -8.26 8.78
N VAL A 192 30.48 -7.26 7.92
CA VAL A 192 31.38 -7.11 6.75
C VAL A 192 32.30 -5.93 7.00
N LYS A 193 33.58 -6.20 7.23
CA LYS A 193 34.61 -5.18 7.45
C LYS A 193 35.10 -4.56 6.14
N GLU A 194 35.20 -5.39 5.11
CA GLU A 194 35.61 -4.99 3.76
C GLU A 194 34.73 -5.73 2.74
N ILE A 195 34.19 -5.00 1.78
CA ILE A 195 33.36 -5.57 0.71
C ILE A 195 34.23 -5.76 -0.51
N ASP A 196 34.35 -7.01 -0.94
CA ASP A 196 34.91 -7.34 -2.25
C ASP A 196 33.79 -7.21 -3.30
N TYR A 197 33.71 -6.07 -3.94
CA TYR A 197 32.67 -5.78 -4.95
C TYR A 197 32.74 -6.70 -6.17
N ALA A 198 33.89 -7.34 -6.45
CA ALA A 198 34.02 -8.28 -7.55
C ALA A 198 33.12 -9.53 -7.37
N VAL A 199 32.78 -9.87 -6.13
CA VAL A 199 31.85 -10.96 -5.81
C VAL A 199 30.42 -10.67 -6.31
N LEU A 200 30.06 -9.43 -6.52
CA LEU A 200 28.73 -8.97 -6.91
C LEU A 200 28.66 -8.55 -8.39
N SER A 201 29.65 -8.95 -9.19
CA SER A 201 29.74 -8.58 -10.61
C SER A 201 28.88 -9.43 -11.56
N ASP A 202 28.30 -10.50 -11.06
CA ASP A 202 27.35 -11.29 -11.84
C ASP A 202 26.01 -10.56 -12.05
N ASP A 203 25.33 -10.84 -13.17
CA ASP A 203 24.10 -10.15 -13.58
C ASP A 203 22.97 -10.26 -12.54
N VAL A 204 22.94 -11.35 -11.79
CA VAL A 204 21.86 -11.62 -10.81
C VAL A 204 22.06 -10.79 -9.55
N SER A 205 23.28 -10.79 -9.00
CA SER A 205 23.66 -9.92 -7.87
C SER A 205 23.54 -8.44 -8.22
N PHE A 206 24.00 -8.05 -9.40
CA PHE A 206 23.92 -6.67 -9.87
C PHE A 206 22.46 -6.20 -10.03
N ASN A 207 21.59 -7.06 -10.60
CA ASN A 207 20.17 -6.72 -10.72
C ASN A 207 19.49 -6.56 -9.36
N LEU A 208 19.83 -7.41 -8.37
CA LEU A 208 19.30 -7.28 -7.01
C LEU A 208 19.71 -5.94 -6.37
N ILE A 209 20.98 -5.54 -6.55
CA ILE A 209 21.48 -4.25 -6.03
C ILE A 209 20.75 -3.08 -6.69
N LYS A 210 20.53 -3.10 -8.00
CA LYS A 210 19.77 -2.06 -8.72
C LYS A 210 18.33 -1.94 -8.19
N VAL A 211 17.69 -3.07 -7.88
CA VAL A 211 16.33 -3.05 -7.31
C VAL A 211 16.36 -2.50 -5.88
N LEU A 212 17.39 -2.83 -5.07
CA LEU A 212 17.54 -2.26 -3.73
C LEU A 212 17.75 -0.74 -3.78
N GLU A 213 18.60 -0.24 -4.69
CA GLU A 213 18.84 1.19 -4.89
C GLU A 213 17.56 1.98 -5.18
N ALA A 214 16.64 1.39 -5.94
CA ALA A 214 15.38 2.04 -6.32
C ALA A 214 14.36 2.21 -5.17
N TYR A 215 14.68 1.78 -3.94
CA TYR A 215 13.75 1.83 -2.80
C TYR A 215 13.34 3.26 -2.44
N GLU A 216 14.30 4.14 -2.26
CA GLU A 216 14.05 5.53 -1.87
C GLU A 216 13.17 6.23 -2.91
N ASP A 217 13.49 6.11 -4.19
CA ASP A 217 12.69 6.67 -5.28
C ASP A 217 11.27 6.12 -5.31
N ALA A 218 11.08 4.83 -5.02
CA ALA A 218 9.75 4.23 -4.96
C ALA A 218 8.91 4.82 -3.83
N VAL A 219 9.49 5.03 -2.65
CA VAL A 219 8.82 5.64 -1.48
C VAL A 219 8.47 7.10 -1.76
N ILE A 220 9.42 7.89 -2.26
CA ILE A 220 9.20 9.31 -2.59
C ILE A 220 8.10 9.44 -3.64
N ASN A 221 8.18 8.69 -4.74
CA ASN A 221 7.18 8.72 -5.80
C ASN A 221 5.77 8.32 -5.31
N ALA A 222 5.69 7.33 -4.41
CA ALA A 222 4.41 6.91 -3.83
C ALA A 222 3.82 8.02 -2.96
N ALA A 223 4.64 8.68 -2.15
CA ALA A 223 4.23 9.78 -1.28
C ALA A 223 3.76 11.00 -2.09
N GLU A 224 4.53 11.41 -3.11
CA GLU A 224 4.19 12.56 -3.95
C GLU A 224 2.90 12.34 -4.75
N LYS A 225 2.66 11.11 -5.24
CA LYS A 225 1.48 10.76 -6.03
C LYS A 225 0.30 10.26 -5.19
N TYR A 226 0.49 10.10 -3.89
CA TYR A 226 -0.48 9.45 -3.00
C TYR A 226 -0.92 8.08 -3.54
N GLU A 227 0.05 7.29 -4.04
CA GLU A 227 -0.21 6.05 -4.79
C GLU A 227 0.55 4.87 -4.19
N PRO A 228 -0.04 4.16 -3.19
CA PRO A 228 0.60 3.04 -2.50
C PRO A 228 1.01 1.89 -3.44
N SER A 229 0.34 1.76 -4.58
CA SER A 229 0.64 0.69 -5.55
C SER A 229 2.06 0.76 -6.11
N ILE A 230 2.73 1.91 -6.00
CA ILE A 230 4.14 2.04 -6.38
C ILE A 230 5.03 1.25 -5.41
N VAL A 231 4.79 1.38 -4.10
CA VAL A 231 5.51 0.58 -3.07
C VAL A 231 5.16 -0.90 -3.20
N ALA A 232 3.88 -1.25 -3.41
CA ALA A 232 3.47 -2.64 -3.56
C ALA A 232 4.15 -3.33 -4.76
N ARG A 233 4.28 -2.64 -5.89
CA ARG A 233 5.02 -3.16 -7.06
C ARG A 233 6.50 -3.26 -6.81
N TYR A 234 7.09 -2.30 -6.09
CA TYR A 234 8.48 -2.36 -5.67
C TYR A 234 8.74 -3.61 -4.82
N VAL A 235 7.88 -3.90 -3.84
CA VAL A 235 7.98 -5.11 -2.99
C VAL A 235 8.03 -6.39 -3.84
N ILE A 236 7.18 -6.51 -4.87
CA ILE A 236 7.21 -7.66 -5.78
C ILE A 236 8.49 -7.70 -6.61
N SER A 237 8.95 -6.56 -7.09
CA SER A 237 10.20 -6.49 -7.85
C SER A 237 11.39 -6.95 -7.01
N LEU A 238 11.47 -6.50 -5.76
CA LEU A 238 12.51 -6.90 -4.81
C LEU A 238 12.40 -8.40 -4.46
N ALA A 239 11.21 -8.89 -4.17
CA ALA A 239 10.97 -10.30 -3.87
C ALA A 239 11.37 -11.19 -5.05
N THR A 240 11.04 -10.78 -6.27
CA THR A 240 11.39 -11.52 -7.50
C THR A 240 12.90 -11.54 -7.74
N ALA A 241 13.56 -10.39 -7.62
CA ALA A 241 15.01 -10.28 -7.78
C ALA A 241 15.74 -11.10 -6.72
N PHE A 242 15.29 -11.05 -5.46
CA PHE A 242 15.87 -11.85 -4.39
C PHE A 242 15.65 -13.34 -4.57
N ASN A 243 14.46 -13.78 -4.96
CA ASN A 243 14.19 -15.20 -5.18
C ASN A 243 15.07 -15.78 -6.31
N LYS A 244 15.34 -14.99 -7.36
CA LYS A 244 16.29 -15.35 -8.41
C LYS A 244 17.71 -15.45 -7.84
N PHE A 245 18.16 -14.45 -7.08
CA PHE A 245 19.46 -14.46 -6.40
C PHE A 245 19.62 -15.68 -5.47
N TYR A 246 18.61 -15.97 -4.68
CA TYR A 246 18.60 -17.12 -3.77
C TYR A 246 18.74 -18.46 -4.51
N HIS A 247 18.12 -18.57 -5.68
CA HIS A 247 18.15 -19.80 -6.50
C HIS A 247 19.48 -19.95 -7.24
N ASP A 248 19.98 -18.88 -7.84
CA ASP A 248 21.12 -18.94 -8.77
C ASP A 248 22.47 -18.78 -8.05
N CYS A 249 22.50 -18.17 -6.88
CA CYS A 249 23.71 -17.91 -6.12
C CYS A 249 23.82 -18.78 -4.86
N SER A 250 24.87 -19.58 -4.75
CA SER A 250 25.14 -20.32 -3.51
C SER A 250 25.50 -19.32 -2.39
N ILE A 251 24.71 -19.26 -1.32
CA ILE A 251 24.94 -18.30 -0.23
C ILE A 251 25.76 -18.94 0.89
N LEU A 252 25.21 -19.94 1.58
CA LEU A 252 25.83 -20.54 2.77
C LEU A 252 27.03 -21.47 2.44
N GLN A 253 27.07 -22.01 1.24
CA GLN A 253 28.11 -22.95 0.81
C GLN A 253 29.22 -22.29 -0.02
N ALA A 254 29.15 -20.98 -0.26
CA ALA A 254 30.18 -20.22 -0.95
C ALA A 254 31.46 -20.07 -0.11
N GLY A 255 32.56 -19.69 -0.74
CA GLY A 255 33.80 -19.33 -0.06
C GLY A 255 33.57 -18.20 0.96
N GLU A 256 34.40 -18.11 2.00
CA GLU A 256 34.12 -17.24 3.17
C GLU A 256 33.87 -15.77 2.78
N LYS A 257 34.71 -15.18 1.92
CA LYS A 257 34.55 -13.80 1.45
C LYS A 257 33.24 -13.60 0.69
N GLU A 258 32.95 -14.50 -0.23
CA GLU A 258 31.75 -14.47 -1.07
C GLU A 258 30.50 -14.68 -0.23
N LYS A 259 30.53 -15.64 0.72
CA LYS A 259 29.45 -15.89 1.68
C LYS A 259 29.07 -14.63 2.45
N MET A 260 30.06 -13.92 3.02
CA MET A 260 29.81 -12.73 3.83
C MET A 260 29.16 -11.62 3.04
N VAL A 261 29.59 -11.37 1.81
CA VAL A 261 29.01 -10.33 0.95
C VAL A 261 27.57 -10.72 0.51
N ARG A 262 27.35 -12.00 0.18
CA ARG A 262 26.00 -12.50 -0.16
C ARG A 262 25.05 -12.47 1.04
N LEU A 263 25.52 -12.80 2.25
CA LEU A 263 24.75 -12.68 3.47
C LEU A 263 24.39 -11.22 3.79
N LEU A 264 25.28 -10.26 3.50
CA LEU A 264 24.98 -8.84 3.62
C LEU A 264 23.80 -8.45 2.72
N LEU A 265 23.77 -8.91 1.46
CA LEU A 265 22.64 -8.66 0.58
C LEU A 265 21.34 -9.27 1.13
N VAL A 266 21.40 -10.49 1.68
CA VAL A 266 20.23 -11.13 2.32
C VAL A 266 19.72 -10.29 3.50
N ASP A 267 20.63 -9.77 4.34
CA ASP A 267 20.27 -8.94 5.49
C ASP A 267 19.65 -7.60 5.07
N ILE A 268 20.19 -6.97 4.03
CA ILE A 268 19.61 -5.73 3.47
C ILE A 268 18.23 -6.01 2.88
N VAL A 269 18.08 -7.06 2.07
CA VAL A 269 16.80 -7.43 1.46
C VAL A 269 15.72 -7.66 2.51
N GLN A 270 15.99 -8.43 3.57
CA GLN A 270 14.97 -8.68 4.59
C GLN A 270 14.56 -7.40 5.32
N LYS A 271 15.49 -6.48 5.58
CA LYS A 271 15.19 -5.17 6.18
C LYS A 271 14.30 -4.33 5.28
N VAL A 272 14.68 -4.18 4.00
CA VAL A 272 13.93 -3.39 3.03
C VAL A 272 12.54 -3.99 2.75
N LEU A 273 12.42 -5.32 2.63
CA LEU A 273 11.12 -5.97 2.48
C LEU A 273 10.21 -5.74 3.69
N CYS A 274 10.75 -5.87 4.90
CA CYS A 274 9.98 -5.65 6.13
C CYS A 274 9.49 -4.21 6.23
N GLU A 275 10.37 -3.25 5.96
CA GLU A 275 10.05 -1.83 5.99
C GLU A 275 9.02 -1.46 4.91
N ALA A 276 9.23 -1.89 3.66
CA ALA A 276 8.30 -1.62 2.56
C ALA A 276 6.92 -2.26 2.78
N CYS A 277 6.86 -3.49 3.32
CA CYS A 277 5.61 -4.12 3.74
C CYS A 277 4.96 -3.33 4.89
N GLY A 278 5.73 -2.85 5.86
CA GLY A 278 5.25 -2.00 6.95
C GLY A 278 4.64 -0.70 6.47
N LEU A 279 5.21 -0.04 5.44
CA LEU A 279 4.62 1.15 4.80
C LEU A 279 3.23 0.85 4.19
N LEU A 280 2.99 -0.38 3.75
CA LEU A 280 1.69 -0.83 3.27
C LEU A 280 0.74 -1.27 4.40
N GLY A 281 1.17 -1.27 5.66
CA GLY A 281 0.40 -1.75 6.80
C GLY A 281 0.40 -3.28 6.94
N MET A 282 1.35 -3.98 6.32
CA MET A 282 1.51 -5.43 6.41
C MET A 282 2.56 -5.81 7.45
N GLU A 283 2.30 -6.87 8.20
CA GLU A 283 3.30 -7.51 9.06
C GLU A 283 3.97 -8.68 8.33
N CYS A 284 5.27 -8.82 8.49
CA CYS A 284 6.04 -9.93 7.93
C CYS A 284 6.29 -11.00 9.02
N PRO A 285 5.84 -12.26 8.84
CA PRO A 285 6.17 -13.34 9.76
C PRO A 285 7.61 -13.80 9.54
N GLU A 286 8.32 -14.13 10.61
CA GLU A 286 9.71 -14.60 10.51
C GLU A 286 9.81 -16.02 9.97
N GLU A 287 8.73 -16.79 10.09
CA GLU A 287 8.59 -18.18 9.59
C GLU A 287 7.21 -18.37 8.95
N MET A 288 7.17 -19.21 7.94
CA MET A 288 5.95 -19.59 7.24
C MET A 288 5.96 -21.08 6.87
#